data_2c731cf2a62e2160f0cb4ac14f2664a3
#
_entry.id   2c731cf2a62e2160f0cb4ac14f2664a3
#
_cell.length_a   1.000
_cell.length_b   1.000
_cell.length_c   1.000
_cell.angle_alpha   90.00
_cell.angle_beta   90.00
_cell.angle_gamma   90.00
#
_symmetry.space_group_name_H-M   'P 1'
#
loop_
_entity.id
_entity.type
_entity.pdbx_description
1 polymer ?
#
loop_
_entity_poly.entity_id
_entity_poly.type
_entity_poly.pdbx_seq_one_letter_code
_entity_poly.pdbx_strand_id
1 'polypeptide(L)'
;MTTPPISNIRNFSVVAHIDHGKSTLSDRLIQHTGGLTAREMSEQVLDNMEIEKERGITIKAQTVRLTYRAKDGQDYILNLMDTPGHVDFAYEVSRSLAACEGSLLVVDASQGVEAQTLANVYQAIDNNHEIVPVLNKVDLPAAEPDRVRAQIEDVIGIDASEAVLASAKSGIGIEEVLEAIVTKLPSPKGDANAPLKAMLVDAWYDPYLGVVVLVRVFDGVLKTGMRVKMMRNGSTHLIDRVGVFLPKNTPVDQLGPGEVGFITAQIKEVAHAAVGDTITDEKKPTAEPLKGFKEVQSVVFCGLFPVDAADFEDLRAAIGKLRLNDASFTYEMESSAALGFGFRCGFLGLLHLEIIQERLSREFNLDLIATAPSVVYKIGLRDGSEMDLHNPADLPDVMQIETIAEPWIKATILTPDEYLGGVIKLCQDRRGQQIELSYVGNRAMVVYELPLNEVVFDFYDRLKSISKGYASFDYEITEYKVGDLVKMSILVNAEPVDALSMLVHRARAETRGRGMVEKMKELIPPHLFQIPIQAAIGGKIIARETVRALRKDVTSKCYGGDATRKKKLLEKQKAGKKRMRQFGKVEIPQEAFIAALKMDED
;
A
#
# COMPACT_ATOMS: atom_id res chain seq x y z
N MET A 1 -3.58 -27.35 -27.82
CA MET A 1 -3.62 -26.06 -28.58
C MET A 1 -2.24 -25.86 -29.20
N THR A 2 -2.16 -25.53 -30.49
CA THR A 2 -0.86 -25.18 -31.12
C THR A 2 -0.34 -23.89 -30.51
N THR A 3 0.94 -23.87 -30.16
CA THR A 3 1.61 -22.65 -29.66
C THR A 3 1.49 -21.56 -30.73
N PRO A 4 0.96 -20.37 -30.43
CA PRO A 4 0.84 -19.29 -31.41
C PRO A 4 2.22 -18.82 -31.86
N PRO A 5 2.37 -18.29 -33.07
CA PRO A 5 3.63 -17.68 -33.48
C PRO A 5 3.90 -16.48 -32.57
N ILE A 6 5.16 -16.31 -32.19
CA ILE A 6 5.57 -15.25 -31.24
C ILE A 6 5.22 -13.84 -31.76
N SER A 7 5.18 -13.66 -33.09
CA SER A 7 4.73 -12.41 -33.75
C SER A 7 3.30 -12.02 -33.41
N ASN A 8 2.46 -12.98 -33.06
CA ASN A 8 1.05 -12.78 -32.78
C ASN A 8 0.75 -12.73 -31.26
N ILE A 9 1.77 -12.57 -30.44
CA ILE A 9 1.61 -12.36 -28.99
C ILE A 9 1.77 -10.87 -28.67
N ARG A 10 0.94 -10.34 -27.78
CA ARG A 10 1.07 -9.01 -27.20
C ARG A 10 0.93 -9.12 -25.69
N ASN A 11 1.97 -8.71 -24.98
CA ASN A 11 1.95 -8.61 -23.51
C ASN A 11 1.88 -7.13 -23.14
N PHE A 12 0.84 -6.75 -22.46
CA PHE A 12 0.64 -5.34 -22.13
C PHE A 12 0.01 -5.16 -20.75
N SER A 13 0.34 -4.06 -20.13
CA SER A 13 -0.25 -3.59 -18.88
C SER A 13 -1.23 -2.44 -19.14
N VAL A 14 -2.14 -2.23 -18.21
CA VAL A 14 -3.00 -1.04 -18.21
C VAL A 14 -2.56 -0.12 -17.08
N VAL A 15 -2.11 1.06 -17.46
CA VAL A 15 -1.63 2.12 -16.56
C VAL A 15 -2.65 3.24 -16.52
N ALA A 16 -3.13 3.58 -15.33
CA ALA A 16 -4.13 4.63 -15.13
C ALA A 16 -4.07 5.20 -13.73
N HIS A 17 -4.58 6.41 -13.55
CA HIS A 17 -4.94 6.92 -12.24
C HIS A 17 -6.18 6.21 -11.67
N ILE A 18 -6.37 6.27 -10.35
CA ILE A 18 -7.59 5.80 -9.69
C ILE A 18 -8.81 6.50 -10.33
N ASP A 19 -9.90 5.78 -10.52
CA ASP A 19 -11.14 6.26 -11.14
C ASP A 19 -11.07 6.69 -12.62
N HIS A 20 -9.94 6.54 -13.32
CA HIS A 20 -9.88 6.77 -14.77
C HIS A 20 -10.55 5.65 -15.61
N GLY A 21 -11.03 4.60 -14.94
CA GLY A 21 -11.79 3.52 -15.56
C GLY A 21 -10.95 2.36 -16.08
N LYS A 22 -9.79 2.11 -15.47
CA LYS A 22 -8.89 1.00 -15.78
C LYS A 22 -9.59 -0.36 -15.75
N SER A 23 -10.16 -0.75 -14.59
CA SER A 23 -10.83 -2.06 -14.43
C SER A 23 -12.05 -2.19 -15.34
N THR A 24 -12.80 -1.10 -15.56
CA THR A 24 -13.93 -1.09 -16.50
C THR A 24 -13.48 -1.30 -17.95
N LEU A 25 -12.32 -0.74 -18.35
CA LEU A 25 -11.76 -0.97 -19.68
C LEU A 25 -11.27 -2.41 -19.81
N SER A 26 -10.57 -2.93 -18.82
CA SER A 26 -10.13 -4.33 -18.76
C SER A 26 -11.32 -5.30 -18.91
N ASP A 27 -12.42 -5.07 -18.19
CA ASP A 27 -13.67 -5.83 -18.32
C ASP A 27 -14.24 -5.81 -19.74
N ARG A 28 -14.21 -4.64 -20.40
CA ARG A 28 -14.70 -4.51 -21.79
C ARG A 28 -13.83 -5.25 -22.79
N LEU A 29 -12.49 -5.22 -22.61
CA LEU A 29 -11.58 -6.00 -23.46
C LEU A 29 -11.84 -7.51 -23.31
N ILE A 30 -12.04 -7.99 -22.07
CA ILE A 30 -12.38 -9.40 -21.78
C ILE A 30 -13.72 -9.77 -22.43
N GLN A 31 -14.73 -8.91 -22.29
CA GLN A 31 -16.07 -9.13 -22.87
C GLN A 31 -16.04 -9.17 -24.40
N HIS A 32 -15.35 -8.21 -25.04
CA HIS A 32 -15.30 -8.10 -26.49
C HIS A 32 -14.58 -9.27 -27.16
N THR A 33 -13.53 -9.79 -26.48
CA THR A 33 -12.79 -10.98 -26.95
C THR A 33 -13.46 -12.31 -26.63
N GLY A 34 -14.64 -12.29 -26.00
CA GLY A 34 -15.40 -13.51 -25.69
C GLY A 34 -14.79 -14.35 -24.56
N GLY A 35 -13.91 -13.76 -23.74
CA GLY A 35 -13.28 -14.44 -22.60
C GLY A 35 -14.29 -14.90 -21.54
N LEU A 36 -15.41 -14.16 -21.40
CA LEU A 36 -16.54 -14.50 -20.52
C LEU A 36 -17.86 -14.27 -21.25
N THR A 37 -18.84 -15.10 -20.92
CA THR A 37 -20.22 -14.89 -21.41
C THR A 37 -20.89 -13.73 -20.68
N ALA A 38 -21.90 -13.09 -21.29
CA ALA A 38 -22.65 -12.01 -20.65
C ALA A 38 -23.28 -12.36 -19.28
N ARG A 39 -23.47 -13.66 -19.00
CA ARG A 39 -24.00 -14.15 -17.72
C ARG A 39 -22.92 -14.35 -16.66
N GLU A 40 -21.67 -14.55 -17.07
CA GLU A 40 -20.51 -14.74 -16.19
C GLU A 40 -19.81 -13.41 -15.90
N MET A 41 -20.11 -12.36 -16.66
CA MET A 41 -19.60 -11.01 -16.41
C MET A 41 -20.21 -10.43 -15.13
N SER A 42 -19.35 -10.12 -14.18
CA SER A 42 -19.64 -9.23 -13.05
C SER A 42 -18.89 -7.92 -13.25
N GLU A 43 -19.21 -6.90 -12.52
CA GLU A 43 -18.39 -5.68 -12.48
C GLU A 43 -17.04 -6.01 -11.86
N GLN A 44 -15.96 -5.48 -12.42
CA GLN A 44 -14.57 -5.67 -11.95
C GLN A 44 -14.19 -7.15 -11.84
N VAL A 45 -14.28 -7.86 -12.97
CA VAL A 45 -14.02 -9.33 -13.03
C VAL A 45 -12.61 -9.69 -12.57
N LEU A 46 -11.63 -8.82 -12.81
CA LEU A 46 -10.23 -9.03 -12.39
C LEU A 46 -10.00 -8.69 -10.93
N ASP A 47 -10.82 -7.84 -10.32
CA ASP A 47 -10.71 -7.51 -8.90
C ASP A 47 -11.35 -8.65 -8.07
N ASN A 48 -10.50 -9.56 -7.57
CA ASN A 48 -10.96 -10.79 -6.91
C ASN A 48 -11.28 -10.62 -5.42
N MET A 49 -10.77 -9.55 -4.78
CA MET A 49 -11.00 -9.28 -3.37
C MET A 49 -12.24 -8.40 -3.18
N GLU A 50 -13.05 -8.69 -2.16
CA GLU A 50 -14.19 -7.82 -1.82
C GLU A 50 -13.75 -6.39 -1.52
N ILE A 51 -12.61 -6.23 -0.84
CA ILE A 51 -12.04 -4.92 -0.52
C ILE A 51 -11.61 -4.12 -1.77
N GLU A 52 -11.17 -4.78 -2.84
CA GLU A 52 -10.89 -4.13 -4.13
C GLU A 52 -12.16 -3.51 -4.72
N LYS A 53 -13.25 -4.29 -4.72
CA LYS A 53 -14.56 -3.87 -5.26
C LYS A 53 -15.20 -2.77 -4.43
N GLU A 54 -15.13 -2.86 -3.10
CA GLU A 54 -15.68 -1.85 -2.21
C GLU A 54 -14.95 -0.52 -2.30
N ARG A 55 -13.62 -0.56 -2.42
CA ARG A 55 -12.78 0.64 -2.49
C ARG A 55 -12.60 1.17 -3.91
N GLY A 56 -12.99 0.40 -4.93
CA GLY A 56 -12.81 0.75 -6.34
C GLY A 56 -11.35 0.82 -6.78
N ILE A 57 -10.46 0.06 -6.13
CA ILE A 57 -9.01 0.07 -6.41
C ILE A 57 -8.52 -1.36 -6.66
N THR A 58 -7.63 -1.54 -7.60
CA THR A 58 -6.89 -2.79 -7.76
C THR A 58 -5.72 -2.80 -6.77
N ILE A 59 -5.62 -3.84 -5.96
CA ILE A 59 -4.58 -4.03 -4.96
C ILE A 59 -3.51 -4.97 -5.50
N LYS A 60 -3.93 -6.11 -6.07
CA LYS A 60 -3.04 -7.13 -6.63
C LYS A 60 -3.16 -7.19 -8.14
N ALA A 61 -2.02 -7.18 -8.82
CA ALA A 61 -1.99 -7.33 -10.27
C ALA A 61 -2.61 -8.67 -10.71
N GLN A 62 -3.50 -8.62 -11.69
CA GLN A 62 -4.15 -9.80 -12.25
C GLN A 62 -3.76 -9.95 -13.72
N THR A 63 -3.66 -11.20 -14.16
CA THR A 63 -3.29 -11.53 -15.54
C THR A 63 -4.40 -12.32 -16.20
N VAL A 64 -4.74 -11.94 -17.42
CA VAL A 64 -5.68 -12.70 -18.26
C VAL A 64 -5.17 -12.81 -19.68
N ARG A 65 -5.31 -14.00 -20.27
CA ARG A 65 -5.03 -14.27 -21.69
C ARG A 65 -6.32 -14.12 -22.48
N LEU A 66 -6.29 -13.31 -23.52
CA LEU A 66 -7.41 -13.08 -24.43
C LEU A 66 -7.01 -13.56 -25.82
N THR A 67 -7.98 -14.02 -26.60
CA THR A 67 -7.79 -14.34 -28.02
C THR A 67 -8.59 -13.35 -28.84
N TYR A 68 -7.92 -12.64 -29.75
CA TYR A 68 -8.53 -11.62 -30.57
C TYR A 68 -8.30 -11.88 -32.05
N ARG A 69 -9.40 -11.88 -32.84
CA ARG A 69 -9.35 -11.92 -34.30
C ARG A 69 -9.26 -10.51 -34.83
N ALA A 70 -8.07 -10.09 -35.25
CA ALA A 70 -7.82 -8.75 -35.74
C ALA A 70 -8.36 -8.51 -37.18
N LYS A 71 -8.41 -7.24 -37.58
CA LYS A 71 -8.88 -6.82 -38.93
C LYS A 71 -7.99 -7.34 -40.06
N ASP A 72 -6.74 -7.67 -39.77
CA ASP A 72 -5.80 -8.32 -40.72
C ASP A 72 -6.14 -9.80 -41.00
N GLY A 73 -7.13 -10.33 -40.30
CA GLY A 73 -7.58 -11.71 -40.44
C GLY A 73 -6.77 -12.73 -39.64
N GLN A 74 -5.83 -12.32 -38.80
CA GLN A 74 -5.05 -13.20 -37.94
C GLN A 74 -5.59 -13.25 -36.51
N ASP A 75 -5.31 -14.37 -35.84
CA ASP A 75 -5.62 -14.51 -34.42
C ASP A 75 -4.41 -14.12 -33.57
N TYR A 76 -4.63 -13.24 -32.61
CA TYR A 76 -3.63 -12.74 -31.67
C TYR A 76 -3.92 -13.24 -30.26
N ILE A 77 -2.84 -13.50 -29.54
CA ILE A 77 -2.88 -13.77 -28.10
C ILE A 77 -2.51 -12.47 -27.38
N LEU A 78 -3.45 -11.93 -26.61
CA LEU A 78 -3.30 -10.72 -25.84
C LEU A 78 -3.21 -11.10 -24.35
N ASN A 79 -2.04 -10.94 -23.75
CA ASN A 79 -1.85 -11.14 -22.32
C ASN A 79 -1.99 -9.77 -21.64
N LEU A 80 -3.15 -9.54 -21.05
CA LEU A 80 -3.47 -8.34 -20.27
C LEU A 80 -2.97 -8.53 -18.84
N MET A 81 -2.21 -7.56 -18.34
CA MET A 81 -1.86 -7.43 -16.92
C MET A 81 -2.53 -6.19 -16.36
N ASP A 82 -3.53 -6.40 -15.51
CA ASP A 82 -4.20 -5.31 -14.80
C ASP A 82 -3.36 -4.91 -13.59
N THR A 83 -2.86 -3.66 -13.56
CA THR A 83 -1.90 -3.19 -12.55
C THR A 83 -2.59 -2.28 -11.53
N PRO A 84 -2.16 -2.27 -10.25
CA PRO A 84 -2.60 -1.25 -9.31
C PRO A 84 -2.31 0.17 -9.81
N GLY A 85 -3.16 1.13 -9.42
CA GLY A 85 -2.97 2.55 -9.74
C GLY A 85 -2.27 3.35 -8.65
N HIS A 86 -2.24 2.86 -7.40
CA HIS A 86 -1.77 3.60 -6.24
C HIS A 86 -0.27 3.43 -5.99
N VAL A 87 0.40 4.50 -5.52
CA VAL A 87 1.84 4.52 -5.25
C VAL A 87 2.31 3.45 -4.26
N ASP A 88 1.52 3.13 -3.24
CA ASP A 88 1.86 2.08 -2.27
C ASP A 88 2.05 0.71 -2.93
N PHE A 89 1.50 0.51 -4.12
CA PHE A 89 1.63 -0.72 -4.90
C PHE A 89 2.59 -0.59 -6.10
N ALA A 90 3.45 0.42 -6.10
CA ALA A 90 4.45 0.62 -7.18
C ALA A 90 5.30 -0.61 -7.44
N TYR A 91 5.52 -1.46 -6.43
CA TYR A 91 6.22 -2.72 -6.58
C TYR A 91 5.43 -3.75 -7.43
N GLU A 92 4.11 -3.87 -7.23
CA GLU A 92 3.25 -4.72 -8.06
C GLU A 92 3.21 -4.20 -9.51
N VAL A 93 3.17 -2.87 -9.69
CA VAL A 93 3.27 -2.23 -11.01
C VAL A 93 4.59 -2.60 -11.69
N SER A 94 5.72 -2.43 -11.02
CA SER A 94 7.05 -2.73 -11.55
C SER A 94 7.20 -4.19 -12.02
N ARG A 95 6.63 -5.15 -11.26
CA ARG A 95 6.65 -6.59 -11.65
C ARG A 95 5.83 -6.84 -12.91
N SER A 96 4.66 -6.26 -12.98
CA SER A 96 3.76 -6.43 -14.13
C SER A 96 4.35 -5.80 -15.38
N LEU A 97 4.94 -4.61 -15.26
CA LEU A 97 5.64 -3.96 -16.36
C LEU A 97 6.79 -4.81 -16.87
N ALA A 98 7.62 -5.39 -16.01
CA ALA A 98 8.74 -6.22 -16.43
C ALA A 98 8.33 -7.50 -17.21
N ALA A 99 7.07 -7.88 -17.13
CA ALA A 99 6.52 -9.01 -17.87
C ALA A 99 5.84 -8.60 -19.21
N CYS A 100 5.83 -7.31 -19.54
CA CYS A 100 5.17 -6.77 -20.73
C CYS A 100 6.16 -6.06 -21.68
N GLU A 101 5.75 -5.88 -22.92
CA GLU A 101 6.45 -5.07 -23.93
C GLU A 101 5.78 -3.72 -24.14
N GLY A 102 4.56 -3.54 -23.67
CA GLY A 102 3.85 -2.29 -23.87
C GLY A 102 2.82 -1.98 -22.80
N SER A 103 2.30 -0.77 -22.83
CA SER A 103 1.29 -0.30 -21.87
C SER A 103 0.20 0.51 -22.55
N LEU A 104 -1.05 0.32 -22.10
CA LEU A 104 -2.13 1.24 -22.38
C LEU A 104 -2.13 2.33 -21.31
N LEU A 105 -1.94 3.58 -21.72
CA LEU A 105 -2.07 4.73 -20.85
C LEU A 105 -3.51 5.23 -20.90
N VAL A 106 -4.30 4.91 -19.87
CA VAL A 106 -5.71 5.29 -19.79
C VAL A 106 -5.86 6.59 -19.01
N VAL A 107 -6.36 7.62 -19.69
CA VAL A 107 -6.57 8.95 -19.12
C VAL A 107 -8.04 9.33 -19.26
N ASP A 108 -8.65 9.83 -18.18
CA ASP A 108 -10.01 10.37 -18.21
C ASP A 108 -10.04 11.65 -19.05
N ALA A 109 -10.85 11.67 -20.11
CA ALA A 109 -10.97 12.81 -21.03
C ALA A 109 -11.57 14.08 -20.37
N SER A 110 -12.16 13.96 -19.18
CA SER A 110 -12.70 15.10 -18.42
C SER A 110 -11.71 15.63 -17.38
N GLN A 111 -10.94 14.74 -16.74
CA GLN A 111 -10.00 15.11 -15.67
C GLN A 111 -8.62 15.44 -16.22
N GLY A 112 -8.11 14.65 -17.17
CA GLY A 112 -6.77 14.79 -17.74
C GLY A 112 -5.70 14.04 -16.96
N VAL A 113 -4.44 14.47 -17.12
CA VAL A 113 -3.27 13.82 -16.50
C VAL A 113 -3.22 14.13 -15.00
N GLU A 114 -2.98 13.09 -14.19
CA GLU A 114 -2.87 13.14 -12.74
C GLU A 114 -1.47 12.70 -12.26
N ALA A 115 -1.09 13.00 -11.00
CA ALA A 115 0.25 12.73 -10.48
C ALA A 115 0.66 11.25 -10.57
N GLN A 116 -0.25 10.34 -10.18
CA GLN A 116 0.00 8.89 -10.27
C GLN A 116 0.14 8.40 -11.71
N THR A 117 -0.55 9.06 -12.66
CA THR A 117 -0.38 8.77 -14.09
C THR A 117 1.07 8.99 -14.50
N LEU A 118 1.67 10.10 -14.09
CA LEU A 118 3.06 10.43 -14.39
C LEU A 118 4.03 9.39 -13.84
N ALA A 119 3.91 9.06 -12.55
CA ALA A 119 4.79 8.10 -11.90
C ALA A 119 4.75 6.72 -12.58
N ASN A 120 3.55 6.20 -12.87
CA ASN A 120 3.38 4.90 -13.51
C ASN A 120 3.87 4.90 -14.97
N VAL A 121 3.68 5.99 -15.70
CA VAL A 121 4.16 6.12 -17.08
C VAL A 121 5.67 6.18 -17.13
N TYR A 122 6.33 6.91 -16.24
CA TYR A 122 7.79 6.93 -16.17
C TYR A 122 8.37 5.55 -15.86
N GLN A 123 7.72 4.76 -14.98
CA GLN A 123 8.11 3.37 -14.77
C GLN A 123 7.96 2.50 -16.04
N ALA A 124 6.93 2.74 -16.86
CA ALA A 124 6.77 2.04 -18.14
C ALA A 124 7.86 2.45 -19.15
N ILE A 125 8.20 3.74 -19.23
CA ILE A 125 9.28 4.26 -20.07
C ILE A 125 10.63 3.66 -19.65
N ASP A 126 10.92 3.59 -18.35
CA ASP A 126 12.15 3.01 -17.81
C ASP A 126 12.28 1.51 -18.13
N ASN A 127 11.15 0.82 -18.32
CA ASN A 127 11.10 -0.56 -18.79
C ASN A 127 11.09 -0.69 -20.33
N ASN A 128 11.28 0.41 -21.06
CA ASN A 128 11.27 0.50 -22.54
C ASN A 128 9.95 0.03 -23.17
N HIS A 129 8.81 0.33 -22.53
CA HIS A 129 7.51 0.02 -23.09
C HIS A 129 7.14 0.94 -24.24
N GLU A 130 6.50 0.37 -25.26
CA GLU A 130 5.70 1.16 -26.19
C GLU A 130 4.39 1.55 -25.48
N ILE A 131 4.03 2.83 -25.51
CA ILE A 131 2.87 3.35 -24.78
C ILE A 131 1.80 3.79 -25.78
N VAL A 132 0.60 3.25 -25.61
CA VAL A 132 -0.58 3.62 -26.41
C VAL A 132 -1.53 4.44 -25.54
N PRO A 133 -1.67 5.76 -25.79
CA PRO A 133 -2.64 6.59 -25.07
C PRO A 133 -4.08 6.23 -25.44
N VAL A 134 -4.94 6.10 -24.41
CA VAL A 134 -6.38 5.86 -24.53
C VAL A 134 -7.12 6.91 -23.71
N LEU A 135 -7.86 7.78 -24.36
CA LEU A 135 -8.70 8.78 -23.71
C LEU A 135 -10.07 8.17 -23.39
N ASN A 136 -10.27 7.85 -22.15
CA ASN A 136 -11.49 7.20 -21.68
C ASN A 136 -12.57 8.22 -21.25
N LYS A 137 -13.80 7.75 -21.10
CA LYS A 137 -14.98 8.52 -20.68
C LYS A 137 -15.34 9.66 -21.65
N VAL A 138 -15.11 9.47 -22.95
CA VAL A 138 -15.45 10.46 -23.97
C VAL A 138 -16.97 10.69 -24.12
N ASP A 139 -17.78 9.86 -23.50
CA ASP A 139 -19.24 9.99 -23.41
C ASP A 139 -19.70 11.06 -22.42
N LEU A 140 -18.81 11.55 -21.55
CA LEU A 140 -19.15 12.58 -20.56
C LEU A 140 -19.26 13.97 -21.23
N PRO A 141 -20.26 14.80 -20.84
CA PRO A 141 -20.39 16.16 -21.36
C PRO A 141 -19.18 17.08 -21.09
N ALA A 142 -18.40 16.76 -20.04
CA ALA A 142 -17.20 17.49 -19.65
C ALA A 142 -15.93 16.95 -20.31
N ALA A 143 -16.02 15.97 -21.22
CA ALA A 143 -14.86 15.43 -21.91
C ALA A 143 -14.27 16.43 -22.90
N GLU A 144 -12.95 16.66 -22.79
CA GLU A 144 -12.18 17.56 -23.64
C GLU A 144 -10.96 16.81 -24.23
N PRO A 145 -11.14 15.89 -25.19
CA PRO A 145 -10.07 15.03 -25.69
C PRO A 145 -8.86 15.79 -26.22
N ASP A 146 -9.05 16.90 -26.94
CA ASP A 146 -7.96 17.66 -27.53
C ASP A 146 -7.10 18.36 -26.47
N ARG A 147 -7.72 18.87 -25.40
CA ARG A 147 -7.01 19.40 -24.25
C ARG A 147 -6.16 18.32 -23.57
N VAL A 148 -6.72 17.12 -23.39
CA VAL A 148 -6.01 16.02 -22.72
C VAL A 148 -4.89 15.47 -23.59
N ARG A 149 -5.02 15.43 -24.92
CA ARG A 149 -3.92 15.12 -25.84
C ARG A 149 -2.74 16.07 -25.64
N ALA A 150 -3.01 17.37 -25.68
CA ALA A 150 -1.98 18.38 -25.45
C ALA A 150 -1.30 18.22 -24.08
N GLN A 151 -2.07 17.90 -23.03
CA GLN A 151 -1.49 17.61 -21.70
C GLN A 151 -0.55 16.41 -21.69
N ILE A 152 -0.91 15.31 -22.38
CA ILE A 152 -0.05 14.13 -22.48
C ILE A 152 1.26 14.48 -23.20
N GLU A 153 1.19 15.24 -24.29
CA GLU A 153 2.36 15.66 -25.05
C GLU A 153 3.26 16.63 -24.25
N ASP A 154 2.67 17.64 -23.63
CA ASP A 154 3.39 18.68 -22.89
C ASP A 154 4.02 18.18 -21.58
N VAL A 155 3.31 17.30 -20.86
CA VAL A 155 3.69 16.90 -19.49
C VAL A 155 4.46 15.59 -19.47
N ILE A 156 4.06 14.63 -20.30
CA ILE A 156 4.68 13.29 -20.35
C ILE A 156 5.73 13.23 -21.47
N GLY A 157 5.54 13.99 -22.54
CA GLY A 157 6.43 13.98 -23.70
C GLY A 157 6.18 12.82 -24.66
N ILE A 158 4.99 12.21 -24.64
CA ILE A 158 4.58 11.11 -25.52
C ILE A 158 3.64 11.65 -26.58
N ASP A 159 3.81 11.24 -27.84
CA ASP A 159 2.88 11.58 -28.93
C ASP A 159 1.48 11.03 -28.64
N ALA A 160 0.51 11.92 -28.49
CA ALA A 160 -0.88 11.61 -28.26
C ALA A 160 -1.80 11.97 -29.44
N SER A 161 -1.23 12.37 -30.58
CA SER A 161 -1.98 12.76 -31.79
C SER A 161 -2.95 11.66 -32.25
N GLU A 162 -2.52 10.41 -32.14
CA GLU A 162 -3.29 9.20 -32.47
C GLU A 162 -3.85 8.48 -31.23
N ALA A 163 -4.08 9.20 -30.12
CA ALA A 163 -4.69 8.62 -28.93
C ALA A 163 -6.10 8.05 -29.25
N VAL A 164 -6.36 6.84 -28.80
CA VAL A 164 -7.64 6.16 -29.03
C VAL A 164 -8.72 6.78 -28.14
N LEU A 165 -9.84 7.15 -28.74
CA LEU A 165 -11.01 7.66 -28.01
C LEU A 165 -11.90 6.51 -27.59
N ALA A 166 -12.16 6.37 -26.30
CA ALA A 166 -12.93 5.28 -25.76
C ALA A 166 -13.93 5.71 -24.66
N SER A 167 -14.96 4.94 -24.49
CA SER A 167 -15.78 4.93 -23.30
C SER A 167 -15.99 3.49 -22.86
N ALA A 168 -15.27 3.08 -21.84
CA ALA A 168 -15.40 1.74 -21.27
C ALA A 168 -16.82 1.47 -20.79
N LYS A 169 -17.52 2.48 -20.24
CA LYS A 169 -18.90 2.34 -19.75
C LYS A 169 -19.89 2.09 -20.86
N SER A 170 -19.82 2.84 -21.97
CA SER A 170 -20.76 2.74 -23.09
C SER A 170 -20.30 1.75 -24.18
N GLY A 171 -19.05 1.27 -24.14
CA GLY A 171 -18.48 0.35 -25.13
C GLY A 171 -17.98 1.03 -26.41
N ILE A 172 -17.88 2.37 -26.43
CA ILE A 172 -17.35 3.12 -27.57
C ILE A 172 -15.83 2.91 -27.65
N GLY A 173 -15.29 2.71 -28.87
CA GLY A 173 -13.87 2.67 -29.14
C GLY A 173 -13.13 1.42 -28.66
N ILE A 174 -13.81 0.38 -28.17
CA ILE A 174 -13.17 -0.83 -27.63
C ILE A 174 -12.46 -1.65 -28.72
N GLU A 175 -13.07 -1.76 -29.89
CA GLU A 175 -12.44 -2.43 -31.05
C GLU A 175 -11.18 -1.66 -31.51
N GLU A 176 -11.24 -0.34 -31.53
CA GLU A 176 -10.12 0.52 -31.87
C GLU A 176 -8.97 0.38 -30.85
N VAL A 177 -9.26 0.19 -29.57
CA VAL A 177 -8.24 -0.11 -28.55
C VAL A 177 -7.59 -1.47 -28.83
N LEU A 178 -8.37 -2.52 -29.16
CA LEU A 178 -7.84 -3.84 -29.51
C LEU A 178 -6.97 -3.80 -30.78
N GLU A 179 -7.37 -3.08 -31.81
CA GLU A 179 -6.58 -2.89 -33.03
C GLU A 179 -5.31 -2.09 -32.74
N ALA A 180 -5.36 -1.07 -31.89
CA ALA A 180 -4.16 -0.32 -31.48
C ALA A 180 -3.17 -1.21 -30.72
N ILE A 181 -3.64 -2.12 -29.85
CA ILE A 181 -2.79 -3.12 -29.16
C ILE A 181 -2.06 -3.99 -30.20
N VAL A 182 -2.78 -4.51 -31.18
CA VAL A 182 -2.20 -5.39 -32.21
C VAL A 182 -1.20 -4.67 -33.10
N THR A 183 -1.51 -3.43 -33.53
CA THR A 183 -0.74 -2.71 -34.54
C THR A 183 0.40 -1.88 -33.95
N LYS A 184 0.23 -1.31 -32.76
CA LYS A 184 1.22 -0.38 -32.18
C LYS A 184 2.15 -1.07 -31.18
N LEU A 185 1.66 -2.05 -30.40
CA LEU A 185 2.52 -2.71 -29.43
C LEU A 185 3.43 -3.77 -30.10
N PRO A 186 4.70 -3.85 -29.67
CA PRO A 186 5.62 -4.84 -30.23
C PRO A 186 5.31 -6.25 -29.77
N SER A 187 5.65 -7.23 -30.60
CA SER A 187 5.65 -8.63 -30.20
C SER A 187 6.86 -8.92 -29.29
N PRO A 188 6.74 -9.89 -28.37
CA PRO A 188 7.86 -10.35 -27.58
C PRO A 188 8.96 -10.95 -28.47
N LYS A 189 10.18 -10.97 -27.95
CA LYS A 189 11.34 -11.63 -28.58
C LYS A 189 11.67 -12.90 -27.81
N GLY A 190 12.27 -13.89 -28.50
CA GLY A 190 12.74 -15.11 -27.87
C GLY A 190 12.94 -16.25 -28.85
N ASP A 191 13.75 -17.25 -28.45
CA ASP A 191 14.06 -18.46 -29.23
C ASP A 191 13.59 -19.72 -28.50
N ALA A 192 12.68 -20.46 -29.09
CA ALA A 192 12.16 -21.71 -28.54
C ALA A 192 13.22 -22.85 -28.45
N ASN A 193 14.31 -22.75 -29.21
CA ASN A 193 15.40 -23.73 -29.21
C ASN A 193 16.51 -23.41 -28.21
N ALA A 194 16.52 -22.21 -27.65
CA ALA A 194 17.46 -21.80 -26.61
C ALA A 194 17.19 -22.54 -25.27
N PRO A 195 18.15 -22.57 -24.33
CA PRO A 195 17.89 -23.02 -22.97
C PRO A 195 16.74 -22.25 -22.34
N LEU A 196 15.92 -22.94 -21.54
CA LEU A 196 14.80 -22.31 -20.84
C LEU A 196 15.28 -21.13 -20.00
N LYS A 197 14.67 -19.97 -20.22
CA LYS A 197 14.84 -18.76 -19.45
C LYS A 197 13.45 -18.15 -19.21
N ALA A 198 12.91 -18.33 -18.02
CA ALA A 198 11.63 -17.78 -17.62
C ALA A 198 11.77 -16.92 -16.36
N MET A 199 11.00 -15.84 -16.28
CA MET A 199 10.95 -14.96 -15.10
C MET A 199 9.82 -15.42 -14.18
N LEU A 200 10.10 -15.51 -12.90
CA LEU A 200 9.11 -15.63 -11.85
C LEU A 200 8.55 -14.23 -11.57
N VAL A 201 7.34 -13.95 -12.06
CA VAL A 201 6.70 -12.65 -11.96
C VAL A 201 6.02 -12.47 -10.61
N ASP A 202 5.27 -13.48 -10.17
CA ASP A 202 4.58 -13.49 -8.87
C ASP A 202 4.42 -14.94 -8.37
N ALA A 203 4.16 -15.10 -7.07
CA ALA A 203 3.88 -16.38 -6.46
C ALA A 203 2.88 -16.23 -5.31
N TRP A 204 1.95 -17.19 -5.20
CA TRP A 204 0.97 -17.20 -4.10
C TRP A 204 0.60 -18.64 -3.72
N TYR A 205 -0.02 -18.76 -2.56
CA TYR A 205 -0.53 -20.03 -2.09
C TYR A 205 -2.02 -20.18 -2.43
N ASP A 206 -2.35 -21.25 -3.13
CA ASP A 206 -3.71 -21.66 -3.41
C ASP A 206 -4.04 -22.91 -2.58
N PRO A 207 -5.17 -22.96 -1.85
CA PRO A 207 -5.53 -24.12 -0.99
C PRO A 207 -5.65 -25.45 -1.74
N TYR A 208 -5.94 -25.42 -3.04
CA TYR A 208 -6.15 -26.60 -3.88
C TYR A 208 -4.95 -26.98 -4.74
N LEU A 209 -4.19 -25.98 -5.18
CA LEU A 209 -3.07 -26.13 -6.11
C LEU A 209 -1.70 -26.08 -5.41
N GLY A 210 -1.65 -25.65 -4.16
CA GLY A 210 -0.41 -25.37 -3.45
C GLY A 210 0.22 -24.04 -3.91
N VAL A 211 1.55 -23.99 -3.98
CA VAL A 211 2.25 -22.81 -4.48
C VAL A 211 2.06 -22.70 -5.99
N VAL A 212 1.41 -21.64 -6.42
CA VAL A 212 1.22 -21.24 -7.81
C VAL A 212 2.22 -20.14 -8.14
N VAL A 213 2.93 -20.29 -9.25
CA VAL A 213 3.95 -19.34 -9.70
C VAL A 213 3.53 -18.78 -11.06
N LEU A 214 3.35 -17.46 -11.14
CA LEU A 214 3.15 -16.73 -12.39
C LEU A 214 4.50 -16.60 -13.10
N VAL A 215 4.57 -17.04 -14.34
CA VAL A 215 5.80 -17.04 -15.12
C VAL A 215 5.62 -16.34 -16.45
N ARG A 216 6.67 -15.64 -16.90
CA ARG A 216 6.87 -15.16 -18.25
C ARG A 216 8.04 -15.91 -18.88
N VAL A 217 7.83 -16.61 -19.99
CA VAL A 217 8.89 -17.30 -20.74
C VAL A 217 9.57 -16.31 -21.70
N PHE A 218 10.88 -16.16 -21.60
CA PHE A 218 11.71 -15.37 -22.52
C PHE A 218 12.31 -16.24 -23.61
N ASP A 219 12.98 -17.32 -23.23
CA ASP A 219 13.58 -18.27 -24.16
C ASP A 219 13.26 -19.72 -23.77
N GLY A 220 13.38 -20.64 -24.73
CA GLY A 220 13.10 -22.05 -24.50
C GLY A 220 11.62 -22.35 -24.35
N VAL A 221 11.32 -23.55 -23.87
CA VAL A 221 9.95 -24.04 -23.67
C VAL A 221 9.83 -24.67 -22.30
N LEU A 222 8.80 -24.27 -21.56
CA LEU A 222 8.46 -24.77 -20.24
C LEU A 222 7.32 -25.77 -20.36
N LYS A 223 7.50 -27.00 -19.84
CA LYS A 223 6.56 -28.13 -20.02
C LYS A 223 6.20 -28.81 -18.72
N THR A 224 5.03 -29.41 -18.69
CA THR A 224 4.63 -30.32 -17.61
C THR A 224 5.60 -31.50 -17.51
N GLY A 225 5.96 -31.91 -16.29
CA GLY A 225 6.92 -33.01 -16.03
C GLY A 225 8.39 -32.62 -16.17
N MET A 226 8.71 -31.35 -16.50
CA MET A 226 10.08 -30.86 -16.58
C MET A 226 10.64 -30.58 -15.17
N ARG A 227 11.93 -30.87 -14.97
CA ARG A 227 12.64 -30.42 -13.76
C ARG A 227 13.30 -29.08 -14.03
N VAL A 228 12.95 -28.12 -13.22
CA VAL A 228 13.46 -26.75 -13.31
C VAL A 228 14.31 -26.40 -12.09
N LYS A 229 15.22 -25.47 -12.29
CA LYS A 229 16.09 -24.92 -11.27
C LYS A 229 15.80 -23.44 -11.10
N MET A 230 15.61 -23.00 -9.84
CA MET A 230 15.57 -21.59 -9.44
C MET A 230 17.02 -21.10 -9.35
N MET A 231 17.38 -20.06 -10.11
CA MET A 231 18.79 -19.66 -10.23
C MET A 231 19.32 -18.94 -8.98
N ARG A 232 18.45 -18.22 -8.26
CA ARG A 232 18.84 -17.44 -7.07
C ARG A 232 19.26 -18.33 -5.88
N ASN A 233 18.46 -19.34 -5.58
CA ASN A 233 18.68 -20.23 -4.43
C ASN A 233 19.18 -21.64 -4.81
N GLY A 234 19.23 -21.94 -6.11
CA GLY A 234 19.68 -23.23 -6.62
C GLY A 234 18.72 -24.39 -6.41
N SER A 235 17.54 -24.19 -5.85
CA SER A 235 16.54 -25.23 -5.61
C SER A 235 15.99 -25.81 -6.92
N THR A 236 15.69 -27.11 -6.92
CA THR A 236 15.16 -27.80 -8.09
C THR A 236 13.77 -28.36 -7.79
N HIS A 237 12.86 -28.19 -8.73
CA HIS A 237 11.47 -28.57 -8.59
C HIS A 237 10.96 -29.28 -9.83
N LEU A 238 10.04 -30.24 -9.63
CA LEU A 238 9.33 -30.89 -10.71
C LEU A 238 8.04 -30.11 -11.01
N ILE A 239 7.82 -29.74 -12.27
CA ILE A 239 6.58 -29.08 -12.69
C ILE A 239 5.46 -30.09 -12.76
N ASP A 240 4.43 -29.92 -11.95
CA ASP A 240 3.24 -30.76 -11.95
C ASP A 240 2.23 -30.32 -13.01
N ARG A 241 2.03 -28.99 -13.13
CA ARG A 241 1.06 -28.40 -14.06
C ARG A 241 1.63 -27.14 -14.68
N VAL A 242 1.25 -26.90 -15.92
CA VAL A 242 1.42 -25.66 -16.66
C VAL A 242 0.04 -25.18 -17.07
N GLY A 243 -0.24 -23.90 -17.00
CA GLY A 243 -1.55 -23.36 -17.37
C GLY A 243 -1.52 -21.89 -17.72
N VAL A 244 -2.66 -21.39 -18.16
CA VAL A 244 -2.92 -19.99 -18.51
C VAL A 244 -4.20 -19.50 -17.85
N PHE A 245 -4.33 -18.20 -17.70
CA PHE A 245 -5.51 -17.56 -17.10
C PHE A 245 -6.47 -17.11 -18.23
N LEU A 246 -7.37 -18.01 -18.62
CA LEU A 246 -8.50 -17.69 -19.52
C LEU A 246 -9.73 -17.43 -18.65
N PRO A 247 -9.97 -16.24 -18.16
CA PRO A 247 -10.47 -15.85 -16.83
C PRO A 247 -10.48 -16.97 -15.76
N LYS A 248 -10.54 -18.22 -16.16
CA LYS A 248 -10.37 -19.41 -15.29
C LYS A 248 -9.05 -20.09 -15.59
N ASN A 249 -8.44 -20.64 -14.55
CA ASN A 249 -7.20 -21.42 -14.69
C ASN A 249 -7.39 -22.58 -15.66
N THR A 250 -6.72 -22.53 -16.80
CA THR A 250 -6.83 -23.53 -17.85
C THR A 250 -5.49 -24.21 -18.05
N PRO A 251 -5.41 -25.53 -17.88
CA PRO A 251 -4.17 -26.27 -18.09
C PRO A 251 -3.79 -26.28 -19.59
N VAL A 252 -2.48 -26.16 -19.83
CA VAL A 252 -1.86 -26.33 -21.16
C VAL A 252 -0.67 -27.26 -21.05
N ASP A 253 -0.23 -27.85 -22.18
CA ASP A 253 0.89 -28.79 -22.17
C ASP A 253 2.24 -28.06 -21.96
N GLN A 254 2.37 -26.87 -22.50
CA GLN A 254 3.62 -26.10 -22.50
C GLN A 254 3.37 -24.58 -22.64
N LEU A 255 4.40 -23.80 -22.28
CA LEU A 255 4.52 -22.36 -22.56
C LEU A 255 5.80 -22.13 -23.36
N GLY A 256 5.69 -21.44 -24.49
CA GLY A 256 6.80 -21.02 -25.34
C GLY A 256 7.27 -19.60 -25.08
N PRO A 257 8.28 -19.12 -25.85
CA PRO A 257 8.79 -17.75 -25.73
C PRO A 257 7.69 -16.72 -25.90
N GLY A 258 7.70 -15.69 -25.08
CA GLY A 258 6.71 -14.61 -25.07
C GLY A 258 5.41 -14.96 -24.33
N GLU A 259 5.15 -16.19 -23.98
CA GLU A 259 3.92 -16.57 -23.29
C GLU A 259 4.00 -16.29 -21.79
N VAL A 260 2.85 -15.85 -21.25
CA VAL A 260 2.60 -15.67 -19.81
C VAL A 260 1.63 -16.76 -19.35
N GLY A 261 1.93 -17.36 -18.22
CA GLY A 261 1.09 -18.41 -17.65
C GLY A 261 1.51 -18.74 -16.21
N PHE A 262 0.98 -19.81 -15.68
CA PHE A 262 1.33 -20.28 -14.35
C PHE A 262 1.89 -21.70 -14.37
N ILE A 263 2.67 -21.99 -13.35
CA ILE A 263 3.10 -23.36 -13.05
C ILE A 263 2.75 -23.69 -11.59
N THR A 264 2.49 -24.97 -11.35
CA THR A 264 2.58 -25.55 -10.03
C THR A 264 3.73 -26.56 -10.03
N ALA A 265 4.57 -26.46 -9.03
CA ALA A 265 5.73 -27.31 -8.90
C ALA A 265 5.87 -27.63 -7.42
N GLN A 266 6.10 -28.84 -7.01
CA GLN A 266 6.14 -29.31 -5.60
C GLN A 266 6.99 -28.43 -4.66
N ILE A 267 6.69 -27.13 -4.68
CA ILE A 267 7.33 -26.10 -3.85
C ILE A 267 6.62 -26.14 -2.50
N LYS A 268 7.35 -26.54 -1.45
CA LYS A 268 6.79 -26.66 -0.10
C LYS A 268 6.76 -25.31 0.63
N GLU A 269 7.65 -24.41 0.29
CA GLU A 269 7.81 -23.12 0.94
C GLU A 269 7.85 -22.00 -0.11
N VAL A 270 7.02 -20.98 0.04
CA VAL A 270 7.00 -19.83 -0.88
C VAL A 270 8.37 -19.12 -0.91
N ALA A 271 9.13 -19.20 0.16
CA ALA A 271 10.50 -18.66 0.21
C ALA A 271 11.42 -19.24 -0.89
N HIS A 272 11.11 -20.44 -1.42
CA HIS A 272 11.84 -21.02 -2.54
C HIS A 272 11.42 -20.48 -3.92
N ALA A 273 10.31 -19.74 -3.99
CA ALA A 273 9.81 -19.07 -5.19
C ALA A 273 9.97 -17.55 -5.05
N ALA A 274 11.21 -17.09 -4.97
CA ALA A 274 11.50 -15.66 -4.83
C ALA A 274 11.07 -14.91 -6.10
N VAL A 275 10.25 -13.88 -5.94
CA VAL A 275 9.79 -13.04 -7.04
C VAL A 275 11.00 -12.35 -7.72
N GLY A 276 11.00 -12.35 -9.06
CA GLY A 276 12.11 -11.86 -9.87
C GLY A 276 13.22 -12.88 -10.11
N ASP A 277 13.09 -14.11 -9.60
CA ASP A 277 14.06 -15.18 -9.88
C ASP A 277 13.94 -15.68 -11.33
N THR A 278 15.02 -16.27 -11.82
CA THR A 278 15.07 -16.93 -13.13
C THR A 278 14.87 -18.42 -12.98
N ILE A 279 13.89 -18.94 -13.72
CA ILE A 279 13.60 -20.37 -13.83
C ILE A 279 14.29 -20.90 -15.08
N THR A 280 15.09 -21.96 -14.92
CA THR A 280 15.80 -22.60 -16.03
C THR A 280 15.69 -24.12 -15.98
N ASP A 281 16.05 -24.81 -17.06
CA ASP A 281 16.11 -26.28 -17.11
C ASP A 281 17.25 -26.78 -16.20
N GLU A 282 16.96 -27.79 -15.36
CA GLU A 282 17.98 -28.38 -14.47
C GLU A 282 19.15 -28.99 -15.27
N LYS A 283 18.85 -29.63 -16.43
CA LYS A 283 19.85 -30.34 -17.26
C LYS A 283 20.61 -29.43 -18.21
N LYS A 284 19.96 -28.37 -18.69
CA LYS A 284 20.53 -27.40 -19.63
C LYS A 284 20.24 -25.98 -19.15
N PRO A 285 20.88 -25.56 -18.03
CA PRO A 285 20.61 -24.24 -17.49
C PRO A 285 21.10 -23.13 -18.41
N THR A 286 20.37 -21.99 -18.39
CA THR A 286 20.85 -20.77 -19.04
C THR A 286 22.10 -20.27 -18.33
N ALA A 287 23.02 -19.63 -19.08
CA ALA A 287 24.27 -19.12 -18.51
C ALA A 287 24.08 -17.90 -17.62
N GLU A 288 23.13 -17.03 -17.96
CA GLU A 288 22.92 -15.76 -17.28
C GLU A 288 21.47 -15.63 -16.77
N PRO A 289 21.27 -15.25 -15.51
CA PRO A 289 19.95 -14.96 -15.00
C PRO A 289 19.37 -13.69 -15.65
N LEU A 290 18.05 -13.55 -15.61
CA LEU A 290 17.36 -12.31 -15.91
C LEU A 290 17.67 -11.27 -14.81
N LYS A 291 17.58 -9.99 -15.17
CA LYS A 291 17.64 -8.91 -14.21
C LYS A 291 16.43 -9.03 -13.28
N GLY A 292 16.65 -9.42 -12.05
CA GLY A 292 15.60 -9.55 -11.04
C GLY A 292 15.03 -8.21 -10.60
N PHE A 293 14.07 -8.25 -9.68
CA PHE A 293 13.50 -7.03 -9.09
C PHE A 293 14.36 -6.54 -7.91
N LYS A 294 14.31 -5.24 -7.68
CA LYS A 294 14.88 -4.66 -6.46
C LYS A 294 14.11 -5.20 -5.25
N GLU A 295 14.82 -5.43 -4.16
CA GLU A 295 14.15 -5.82 -2.91
C GLU A 295 13.28 -4.67 -2.41
N VAL A 296 12.08 -5.05 -1.99
CA VAL A 296 11.11 -4.08 -1.46
C VAL A 296 11.52 -3.73 -0.04
N GLN A 297 11.58 -2.45 0.23
CA GLN A 297 11.81 -1.97 1.59
C GLN A 297 10.49 -1.45 2.16
N SER A 298 10.16 -1.94 3.35
CA SER A 298 9.04 -1.39 4.10
C SER A 298 9.37 0.04 4.56
N VAL A 299 8.39 0.90 4.46
CA VAL A 299 8.53 2.35 4.70
C VAL A 299 7.78 2.78 5.94
N VAL A 300 6.63 2.16 6.19
CA VAL A 300 5.75 2.41 7.33
C VAL A 300 5.74 1.19 8.22
N PHE A 301 5.92 1.40 9.52
CA PHE A 301 5.94 0.33 10.51
C PHE A 301 4.87 0.56 11.56
N CYS A 302 4.22 -0.53 11.97
CA CYS A 302 3.19 -0.48 12.99
C CYS A 302 3.18 -1.82 13.76
N GLY A 303 2.94 -1.77 15.05
CA GLY A 303 2.69 -2.96 15.86
C GLY A 303 1.24 -3.41 15.70
N LEU A 304 1.01 -4.68 15.44
CA LEU A 304 -0.32 -5.30 15.41
C LEU A 304 -0.46 -6.26 16.59
N PHE A 305 -1.43 -6.00 17.45
CA PHE A 305 -1.69 -6.77 18.66
C PHE A 305 -3.12 -7.28 18.65
N PRO A 306 -3.38 -8.52 19.07
CA PRO A 306 -4.75 -8.99 19.22
C PRO A 306 -5.41 -8.29 20.42
N VAL A 307 -6.72 -8.04 20.33
CA VAL A 307 -7.51 -7.48 21.44
C VAL A 307 -7.55 -8.47 22.60
N ASP A 308 -7.79 -9.76 22.31
CA ASP A 308 -7.68 -10.83 23.27
C ASP A 308 -6.31 -11.52 23.15
N ALA A 309 -5.58 -11.59 24.26
CA ALA A 309 -4.28 -12.26 24.29
C ALA A 309 -4.35 -13.76 23.90
N ALA A 310 -5.51 -14.40 24.00
CA ALA A 310 -5.73 -15.77 23.55
C ALA A 310 -5.61 -15.93 22.02
N ASP A 311 -5.88 -14.88 21.26
CA ASP A 311 -5.86 -14.89 19.79
C ASP A 311 -4.45 -14.71 19.20
N PHE A 312 -3.39 -14.65 20.02
CA PHE A 312 -2.02 -14.43 19.56
C PHE A 312 -1.55 -15.50 18.57
N GLU A 313 -1.81 -16.78 18.83
CA GLU A 313 -1.40 -17.86 17.93
C GLU A 313 -2.22 -17.84 16.63
N ASP A 314 -3.48 -17.45 16.69
CA ASP A 314 -4.32 -17.27 15.51
C ASP A 314 -3.83 -16.08 14.65
N LEU A 315 -3.44 -14.97 15.28
CA LEU A 315 -2.79 -13.84 14.60
C LEU A 315 -1.48 -14.26 13.93
N ARG A 316 -0.64 -15.04 14.63
CA ARG A 316 0.60 -15.58 14.09
C ARG A 316 0.37 -16.42 12.84
N ALA A 317 -0.63 -17.31 12.89
CA ALA A 317 -0.98 -18.16 11.76
C ALA A 317 -1.56 -17.34 10.59
N ALA A 318 -2.40 -16.35 10.88
CA ALA A 318 -3.01 -15.46 9.89
C ALA A 318 -1.97 -14.60 9.16
N ILE A 319 -1.06 -13.95 9.89
CA ILE A 319 0.06 -13.17 9.33
C ILE A 319 0.93 -14.05 8.44
N GLY A 320 1.27 -15.28 8.89
CA GLY A 320 2.03 -16.23 8.11
C GLY A 320 1.35 -16.58 6.77
N LYS A 321 0.04 -16.87 6.79
CA LYS A 321 -0.76 -17.14 5.59
C LYS A 321 -0.85 -15.91 4.68
N LEU A 322 -1.08 -14.74 5.24
CA LEU A 322 -1.20 -13.52 4.47
C LEU A 322 0.09 -13.18 3.73
N ARG A 323 1.25 -13.34 4.39
CA ARG A 323 2.56 -13.14 3.76
C ARG A 323 2.85 -14.10 2.60
N LEU A 324 2.27 -15.29 2.59
CA LEU A 324 2.39 -16.20 1.44
C LEU A 324 1.78 -15.59 0.17
N ASN A 325 0.74 -14.77 0.33
CA ASN A 325 0.02 -14.13 -0.77
C ASN A 325 0.46 -12.69 -1.03
N ASP A 326 1.15 -12.09 -0.05
CA ASP A 326 1.69 -10.74 -0.15
C ASP A 326 3.11 -10.71 0.44
N ALA A 327 4.11 -10.89 -0.42
CA ALA A 327 5.51 -10.90 -0.01
C ALA A 327 6.07 -9.49 0.29
N SER A 328 5.27 -8.44 0.07
CA SER A 328 5.72 -7.06 0.18
C SER A 328 5.75 -6.54 1.63
N PHE A 329 5.01 -7.15 2.56
CA PHE A 329 5.09 -6.77 3.96
C PHE A 329 6.03 -7.67 4.78
N THR A 330 6.66 -7.10 5.79
CA THR A 330 7.56 -7.79 6.72
C THR A 330 6.94 -7.84 8.11
N TYR A 331 7.32 -8.83 8.92
CA TYR A 331 6.88 -8.90 10.31
C TYR A 331 7.92 -9.57 11.20
N GLU A 332 7.95 -9.15 12.44
CA GLU A 332 8.75 -9.72 13.53
C GLU A 332 7.95 -9.73 14.82
N MET A 333 8.29 -10.61 15.76
CA MET A 333 7.62 -10.64 17.05
C MET A 333 7.92 -9.37 17.84
N GLU A 334 6.88 -8.77 18.42
CA GLU A 334 6.97 -7.62 19.30
C GLU A 334 6.23 -7.91 20.62
N SER A 335 6.73 -7.34 21.71
CA SER A 335 6.04 -7.38 23.00
C SER A 335 5.88 -5.96 23.53
N SER A 336 4.68 -5.65 24.02
CA SER A 336 4.37 -4.39 24.68
C SER A 336 3.95 -4.67 26.13
N ALA A 337 4.46 -3.85 27.04
CA ALA A 337 4.05 -3.94 28.46
C ALA A 337 2.53 -3.67 28.64
N ALA A 338 1.93 -2.88 27.74
CA ALA A 338 0.53 -2.51 27.79
C ALA A 338 -0.38 -3.49 27.01
N LEU A 339 0.08 -4.01 25.86
CA LEU A 339 -0.72 -4.76 24.89
C LEU A 339 -0.39 -6.26 24.84
N GLY A 340 0.68 -6.70 25.52
CA GLY A 340 1.12 -8.10 25.50
C GLY A 340 1.95 -8.45 24.27
N PHE A 341 1.76 -9.66 23.74
CA PHE A 341 2.48 -10.13 22.55
C PHE A 341 1.74 -9.77 21.26
N GLY A 342 2.51 -9.38 20.25
CA GLY A 342 2.03 -9.01 18.93
C GLY A 342 3.14 -9.10 17.89
N PHE A 343 2.94 -8.40 16.79
CA PHE A 343 3.92 -8.37 15.69
C PHE A 343 4.18 -6.94 15.25
N ARG A 344 5.45 -6.61 15.10
CA ARG A 344 5.90 -5.42 14.39
C ARG A 344 5.86 -5.70 12.90
N CYS A 345 5.02 -5.00 12.18
CA CYS A 345 4.84 -5.17 10.75
C CYS A 345 5.34 -3.96 9.98
N GLY A 346 6.01 -4.20 8.86
CA GLY A 346 6.47 -3.18 7.94
C GLY A 346 5.69 -3.24 6.62
N PHE A 347 5.25 -2.08 6.11
CA PHE A 347 4.35 -1.91 4.98
C PHE A 347 4.94 -0.96 3.94
N LEU A 348 4.44 -1.00 2.71
CA LEU A 348 4.86 -0.13 1.62
C LEU A 348 4.36 1.31 1.79
N GLY A 349 3.23 1.50 2.45
CA GLY A 349 2.61 2.77 2.73
C GLY A 349 1.38 2.62 3.61
N LEU A 350 0.62 3.70 3.78
CA LEU A 350 -0.56 3.70 4.66
C LEU A 350 -1.72 2.89 4.10
N LEU A 351 -2.00 3.01 2.82
CA LEU A 351 -3.08 2.25 2.20
C LEU A 351 -2.79 0.74 2.29
N HIS A 352 -1.52 0.34 2.12
CA HIS A 352 -1.11 -1.03 2.30
C HIS A 352 -1.33 -1.51 3.74
N LEU A 353 -0.97 -0.69 4.75
CA LEU A 353 -1.24 -0.97 6.17
C LEU A 353 -2.75 -1.19 6.42
N GLU A 354 -3.60 -0.27 5.96
CA GLU A 354 -5.05 -0.37 6.13
C GLU A 354 -5.62 -1.64 5.51
N ILE A 355 -5.19 -1.97 4.30
CA ILE A 355 -5.64 -3.17 3.59
C ILE A 355 -5.25 -4.44 4.33
N ILE A 356 -4.02 -4.54 4.81
CA ILE A 356 -3.56 -5.70 5.58
C ILE A 356 -4.34 -5.85 6.89
N GLN A 357 -4.61 -4.76 7.60
CA GLN A 357 -5.45 -4.78 8.80
C GLN A 357 -6.87 -5.25 8.51
N GLU A 358 -7.48 -4.70 7.45
CA GLU A 358 -8.85 -5.06 7.07
C GLU A 358 -8.93 -6.52 6.60
N ARG A 359 -7.93 -7.03 5.88
CA ARG A 359 -7.84 -8.44 5.51
C ARG A 359 -7.69 -9.35 6.72
N LEU A 360 -6.84 -9.01 7.69
CA LEU A 360 -6.69 -9.78 8.93
C LEU A 360 -8.02 -9.83 9.70
N SER A 361 -8.75 -8.71 9.75
CA SER A 361 -10.06 -8.67 10.41
C SER A 361 -11.12 -9.49 9.66
N ARG A 362 -11.25 -9.32 8.34
CA ARG A 362 -12.33 -9.95 7.55
C ARG A 362 -12.06 -11.41 7.21
N GLU A 363 -10.84 -11.73 6.72
CA GLU A 363 -10.51 -13.07 6.24
C GLU A 363 -10.23 -14.05 7.39
N PHE A 364 -9.72 -13.54 8.53
CA PHE A 364 -9.33 -14.37 9.69
C PHE A 364 -10.13 -14.09 10.97
N ASN A 365 -11.10 -13.15 10.90
CA ASN A 365 -11.97 -12.79 12.04
C ASN A 365 -11.18 -12.39 13.30
N LEU A 366 -10.15 -11.57 13.12
CA LEU A 366 -9.28 -11.10 14.20
C LEU A 366 -9.57 -9.64 14.53
N ASP A 367 -9.80 -9.36 15.81
CA ASP A 367 -9.88 -8.00 16.33
C ASP A 367 -8.49 -7.52 16.75
N LEU A 368 -8.00 -6.45 16.12
CA LEU A 368 -6.62 -6.01 16.23
C LEU A 368 -6.51 -4.57 16.77
N ILE A 369 -5.50 -4.36 17.60
CA ILE A 369 -5.01 -3.04 17.99
C ILE A 369 -3.77 -2.75 17.15
N ALA A 370 -3.79 -1.63 16.42
CA ALA A 370 -2.62 -1.11 15.75
C ALA A 370 -1.97 -0.01 16.59
N THR A 371 -0.65 -0.03 16.68
CA THR A 371 0.10 1.11 17.27
C THR A 371 0.18 2.26 16.28
N ALA A 372 0.70 3.40 16.74
CA ALA A 372 0.99 4.53 15.85
C ALA A 372 1.88 4.08 14.68
N PRO A 373 1.50 4.39 13.42
CA PRO A 373 2.41 4.18 12.31
C PRO A 373 3.69 4.99 12.54
N SER A 374 4.84 4.40 12.25
CA SER A 374 6.14 5.05 12.37
C SER A 374 6.98 4.77 11.13
N VAL A 375 7.94 5.65 10.88
CA VAL A 375 8.96 5.44 9.85
C VAL A 375 10.22 4.85 10.48
N VAL A 376 11.15 4.37 9.67
CA VAL A 376 12.49 4.00 10.16
C VAL A 376 13.29 5.26 10.36
N TYR A 377 13.90 5.42 11.54
CA TYR A 377 14.83 6.50 11.82
C TYR A 377 16.27 5.97 11.83
N LYS A 378 17.20 6.78 11.41
CA LYS A 378 18.64 6.47 11.55
C LYS A 378 19.20 7.25 12.73
N ILE A 379 19.75 6.51 13.67
CA ILE A 379 20.32 7.06 14.90
C ILE A 379 21.83 6.99 14.80
N GLY A 380 22.48 8.15 14.78
CA GLY A 380 23.92 8.25 14.94
C GLY A 380 24.27 8.28 16.43
N LEU A 381 25.11 7.37 16.89
CA LEU A 381 25.56 7.29 18.27
C LEU A 381 26.91 7.99 18.45
N ARG A 382 27.19 8.46 19.66
CA ARG A 382 28.43 9.18 19.98
C ARG A 382 29.69 8.33 19.89
N ASP A 383 29.56 7.02 19.86
CA ASP A 383 30.68 6.08 19.61
C ASP A 383 31.01 5.93 18.12
N GLY A 384 30.28 6.64 17.24
CA GLY A 384 30.41 6.63 15.78
C GLY A 384 29.66 5.49 15.11
N SER A 385 28.90 4.67 15.83
CA SER A 385 28.04 3.65 15.25
C SER A 385 26.70 4.24 14.79
N GLU A 386 26.09 3.61 13.80
CA GLU A 386 24.73 3.94 13.33
C GLU A 386 23.80 2.75 13.57
N MET A 387 22.55 3.04 13.89
CA MET A 387 21.51 2.03 14.02
C MET A 387 20.19 2.49 13.39
N ASP A 388 19.46 1.55 12.82
CA ASP A 388 18.10 1.78 12.37
C ASP A 388 17.13 1.58 13.53
N LEU A 389 16.29 2.59 13.77
CA LEU A 389 15.26 2.56 14.80
C LEU A 389 13.90 2.36 14.16
N HIS A 390 13.30 1.21 14.36
CA HIS A 390 11.98 0.87 13.87
C HIS A 390 10.86 1.24 14.86
N ASN A 391 11.10 1.07 16.15
CA ASN A 391 10.14 1.37 17.21
C ASN A 391 10.63 2.55 18.07
N PRO A 392 9.87 3.66 18.16
CA PRO A 392 10.22 4.78 19.04
C PRO A 392 10.38 4.42 20.52
N ALA A 393 9.76 3.32 20.97
CA ALA A 393 9.91 2.85 22.35
C ALA A 393 11.35 2.43 22.66
N ASP A 394 12.08 1.88 21.67
CA ASP A 394 13.43 1.33 21.78
C ASP A 394 14.53 2.39 21.59
N LEU A 395 14.18 3.68 21.56
CA LEU A 395 15.17 4.75 21.42
C LEU A 395 16.22 4.66 22.54
N PRO A 396 17.53 4.59 22.20
CA PRO A 396 18.62 4.60 23.18
C PRO A 396 18.56 5.83 24.11
N ASP A 397 19.35 5.79 25.20
CA ASP A 397 19.49 6.95 26.08
C ASP A 397 19.97 8.18 25.28
N VAL A 398 19.27 9.30 25.49
CA VAL A 398 19.57 10.58 24.81
C VAL A 398 21.03 10.98 24.96
N MET A 399 21.69 10.58 26.05
CA MET A 399 23.11 10.84 26.29
C MET A 399 24.05 10.11 25.31
N GLN A 400 23.60 9.02 24.71
CA GLN A 400 24.37 8.22 23.73
C GLN A 400 24.11 8.68 22.29
N ILE A 401 23.05 9.45 22.06
CA ILE A 401 22.64 9.88 20.73
C ILE A 401 23.42 11.14 20.34
N GLU A 402 23.94 11.16 19.13
CA GLU A 402 24.51 12.34 18.48
C GLU A 402 23.53 12.95 17.48
N THR A 403 22.95 12.13 16.60
CA THR A 403 22.02 12.58 15.55
C THR A 403 20.82 11.65 15.42
N ILE A 404 19.69 12.23 15.06
CA ILE A 404 18.49 11.47 14.63
C ILE A 404 18.11 11.96 13.24
N ALA A 405 18.13 11.05 12.26
CA ALA A 405 17.73 11.33 10.89
C ALA A 405 16.41 10.64 10.56
N GLU A 406 15.55 11.35 9.85
CA GLU A 406 14.24 10.88 9.38
C GLU A 406 14.20 10.82 7.85
N PRO A 407 13.43 9.90 7.25
CA PRO A 407 13.29 9.81 5.80
C PRO A 407 12.47 11.00 5.27
N TRP A 408 12.91 11.57 4.17
CA TRP A 408 12.23 12.62 3.44
C TRP A 408 11.70 12.08 2.12
N ILE A 409 10.64 12.70 1.63
CA ILE A 409 10.00 12.39 0.36
C ILE A 409 9.98 13.63 -0.52
N LYS A 410 10.03 13.41 -1.83
CA LYS A 410 9.65 14.39 -2.83
C LYS A 410 8.20 14.11 -3.22
N ALA A 411 7.33 15.01 -2.83
CA ALA A 411 5.89 14.92 -3.05
C ALA A 411 5.47 15.77 -4.24
N THR A 412 4.73 15.19 -5.17
CA THR A 412 4.12 15.87 -6.32
C THR A 412 2.62 15.94 -6.12
N ILE A 413 2.08 17.15 -6.09
CA ILE A 413 0.66 17.40 -5.87
C ILE A 413 0.11 18.17 -7.07
N LEU A 414 -0.91 17.64 -7.74
CA LEU A 414 -1.69 18.36 -8.73
C LEU A 414 -3.04 18.77 -8.13
N THR A 415 -3.37 20.05 -8.24
CA THR A 415 -4.60 20.60 -7.67
C THR A 415 -5.16 21.71 -8.56
N PRO A 416 -6.48 21.90 -8.63
CA PRO A 416 -7.06 23.12 -9.20
C PRO A 416 -6.54 24.37 -8.47
N ASP A 417 -6.35 25.45 -9.22
CA ASP A 417 -5.75 26.69 -8.70
C ASP A 417 -6.51 27.28 -7.50
N GLU A 418 -7.82 27.11 -7.43
CA GLU A 418 -8.68 27.56 -6.31
C GLU A 418 -8.29 26.93 -4.95
N TYR A 419 -7.68 25.73 -4.93
CA TYR A 419 -7.25 25.04 -3.71
C TYR A 419 -5.74 25.19 -3.42
N LEU A 420 -4.98 25.79 -4.33
CA LEU A 420 -3.52 25.90 -4.26
C LEU A 420 -3.05 26.52 -2.94
N GLY A 421 -3.69 27.59 -2.50
CA GLY A 421 -3.33 28.26 -1.25
C GLY A 421 -3.49 27.37 -0.01
N GLY A 422 -4.54 26.56 0.03
CA GLY A 422 -4.77 25.57 1.09
C GLY A 422 -3.74 24.45 1.09
N VAL A 423 -3.39 23.94 -0.10
CA VAL A 423 -2.38 22.90 -0.29
C VAL A 423 -0.98 23.38 0.13
N ILE A 424 -0.59 24.58 -0.29
CA ILE A 424 0.69 25.20 0.12
C ILE A 424 0.76 25.33 1.64
N LYS A 425 -0.31 25.82 2.27
CA LYS A 425 -0.38 25.93 3.73
C LYS A 425 -0.24 24.57 4.42
N LEU A 426 -0.94 23.54 3.93
CA LEU A 426 -0.83 22.19 4.46
C LEU A 426 0.62 21.67 4.41
N CYS A 427 1.29 21.83 3.26
CA CYS A 427 2.70 21.42 3.11
C CYS A 427 3.63 22.18 4.05
N GLN A 428 3.46 23.49 4.19
CA GLN A 428 4.25 24.32 5.12
C GLN A 428 4.00 23.91 6.58
N ASP A 429 2.74 23.68 6.94
CA ASP A 429 2.37 23.18 8.26
C ASP A 429 3.00 21.80 8.56
N ARG A 430 3.38 21.03 7.58
CA ARG A 430 4.08 19.72 7.67
C ARG A 430 5.59 19.81 7.46
N ARG A 431 6.20 20.95 7.73
CA ARG A 431 7.65 21.22 7.59
C ARG A 431 8.15 21.07 6.13
N GLY A 432 7.24 21.17 5.17
CA GLY A 432 7.56 21.03 3.76
C GLY A 432 8.38 22.19 3.21
N GLN A 433 9.28 21.86 2.28
CA GLN A 433 10.09 22.82 1.52
C GLN A 433 9.64 22.76 0.07
N GLN A 434 9.16 23.87 -0.47
CA GLN A 434 8.73 23.95 -1.86
C GLN A 434 9.93 23.89 -2.78
N ILE A 435 9.92 22.94 -3.73
CA ILE A 435 10.94 22.81 -4.77
C ILE A 435 10.49 23.55 -6.02
N GLU A 436 9.26 23.27 -6.47
CA GLU A 436 8.75 23.75 -7.75
C GLU A 436 7.26 24.07 -7.67
N LEU A 437 6.85 25.05 -8.46
CA LEU A 437 5.44 25.32 -8.77
C LEU A 437 5.33 25.57 -10.26
N SER A 438 4.62 24.72 -10.94
CA SER A 438 4.35 24.83 -12.37
C SER A 438 2.86 24.62 -12.65
N TYR A 439 2.42 24.87 -13.88
CA TYR A 439 1.02 24.71 -14.26
C TYR A 439 0.92 23.70 -15.40
N VAL A 440 0.02 22.75 -15.21
CA VAL A 440 -0.34 21.74 -16.20
C VAL A 440 -1.77 22.04 -16.68
N GLY A 441 -1.89 22.77 -17.78
CA GLY A 441 -3.17 23.33 -18.24
C GLY A 441 -3.71 24.33 -17.21
N ASN A 442 -4.88 24.05 -16.63
CA ASN A 442 -5.53 24.87 -15.60
C ASN A 442 -5.33 24.33 -14.16
N ARG A 443 -4.41 23.38 -13.97
CA ARG A 443 -4.07 22.83 -12.65
C ARG A 443 -2.67 23.26 -12.25
N ALA A 444 -2.50 23.55 -10.98
CA ALA A 444 -1.19 23.79 -10.39
C ALA A 444 -0.54 22.45 -10.03
N MET A 445 0.68 22.24 -10.48
CA MET A 445 1.56 21.16 -10.03
C MET A 445 2.56 21.73 -9.03
N VAL A 446 2.52 21.22 -7.82
CA VAL A 446 3.37 21.68 -6.71
C VAL A 446 4.26 20.54 -6.29
N VAL A 447 5.56 20.77 -6.26
CA VAL A 447 6.55 19.80 -5.79
C VAL A 447 7.13 20.26 -4.46
N TYR A 448 7.03 19.42 -3.46
CA TYR A 448 7.53 19.67 -2.09
C TYR A 448 8.47 18.56 -1.63
N GLU A 449 9.49 18.91 -0.89
CA GLU A 449 10.14 17.97 0.02
C GLU A 449 9.44 18.00 1.36
N LEU A 450 9.07 16.81 1.87
CA LEU A 450 8.34 16.63 3.12
C LEU A 450 8.99 15.52 3.95
N PRO A 451 9.06 15.63 5.29
CA PRO A 451 9.38 14.49 6.12
C PRO A 451 8.28 13.44 6.04
N LEU A 452 8.63 12.20 5.73
CA LEU A 452 7.65 11.12 5.57
C LEU A 452 6.79 10.94 6.83
N ASN A 453 7.37 11.09 8.01
CA ASN A 453 6.65 10.98 9.28
C ASN A 453 5.51 11.99 9.44
N GLU A 454 5.58 13.16 8.80
CA GLU A 454 4.51 14.16 8.82
C GLU A 454 3.40 13.86 7.81
N VAL A 455 3.66 12.96 6.87
CA VAL A 455 2.71 12.54 5.82
C VAL A 455 1.91 11.31 6.26
N VAL A 456 2.56 10.40 6.96
CA VAL A 456 2.03 9.08 7.35
C VAL A 456 0.77 9.15 8.24
N PHE A 457 0.46 10.25 8.91
CA PHE A 457 -0.68 10.30 9.84
C PHE A 457 -2.00 10.70 9.18
N ASP A 458 -2.11 11.90 8.66
CA ASP A 458 -3.39 12.47 8.22
C ASP A 458 -3.27 13.40 7.00
N PHE A 459 -2.08 13.48 6.40
CA PHE A 459 -1.82 14.41 5.30
C PHE A 459 -2.74 14.20 4.11
N TYR A 460 -2.96 12.93 3.73
CA TYR A 460 -3.79 12.60 2.56
C TYR A 460 -5.27 12.93 2.78
N ASP A 461 -5.79 12.66 3.97
CA ASP A 461 -7.17 12.97 4.31
C ASP A 461 -7.41 14.48 4.35
N ARG A 462 -6.44 15.24 4.90
CA ARG A 462 -6.49 16.70 4.88
C ARG A 462 -6.37 17.27 3.47
N LEU A 463 -5.48 16.70 2.66
CA LEU A 463 -5.34 17.09 1.26
C LEU A 463 -6.66 16.89 0.50
N LYS A 464 -7.30 15.74 0.67
CA LYS A 464 -8.63 15.47 0.10
C LYS A 464 -9.68 16.45 0.62
N SER A 465 -9.72 16.69 1.92
CA SER A 465 -10.68 17.61 2.52
C SER A 465 -10.52 19.05 1.99
N ILE A 466 -9.29 19.57 1.97
CA ILE A 466 -8.99 20.93 1.48
C ILE A 466 -9.33 21.09 0.01
N SER A 467 -9.04 20.09 -0.79
CA SER A 467 -9.25 20.10 -2.25
C SER A 467 -10.62 19.55 -2.68
N LYS A 468 -11.49 19.19 -1.74
CA LYS A 468 -12.77 18.49 -2.02
C LYS A 468 -12.60 17.22 -2.88
N GLY A 469 -11.48 16.55 -2.74
CA GLY A 469 -11.14 15.35 -3.51
C GLY A 469 -10.50 15.60 -4.88
N TYR A 470 -10.28 16.87 -5.27
CA TYR A 470 -9.72 17.20 -6.58
C TYR A 470 -8.19 17.22 -6.65
N ALA A 471 -7.48 17.13 -5.53
CA ALA A 471 -6.03 17.04 -5.55
C ALA A 471 -5.58 15.59 -5.67
N SER A 472 -4.63 15.34 -6.57
CA SER A 472 -3.89 14.09 -6.61
C SER A 472 -2.53 14.25 -5.93
N PHE A 473 -2.04 13.19 -5.34
CA PHE A 473 -0.82 13.14 -4.57
C PHE A 473 -0.02 11.90 -4.93
N ASP A 474 1.26 12.10 -5.21
CA ASP A 474 2.24 11.06 -5.42
C ASP A 474 3.54 11.43 -4.72
N TYR A 475 4.37 10.45 -4.34
CA TYR A 475 5.63 10.73 -3.68
C TYR A 475 6.70 9.67 -3.96
N GLU A 476 7.94 10.09 -3.89
CA GLU A 476 9.10 9.21 -3.91
C GLU A 476 9.98 9.46 -2.68
N ILE A 477 10.55 8.40 -2.12
CA ILE A 477 11.49 8.53 -1.00
C ILE A 477 12.82 9.02 -1.54
N THR A 478 13.37 10.07 -0.92
CA THR A 478 14.64 10.66 -1.34
C THR A 478 15.77 10.25 -0.39
N GLU A 479 16.05 11.05 0.60
CA GLU A 479 17.19 10.89 1.50
C GLU A 479 16.77 10.98 2.96
N TYR A 480 17.68 10.59 3.85
CA TYR A 480 17.52 10.82 5.28
C TYR A 480 18.13 12.17 5.66
N LYS A 481 17.37 13.01 6.36
CA LYS A 481 17.84 14.30 6.87
C LYS A 481 17.83 14.32 8.39
N VAL A 482 18.90 14.84 8.97
CA VAL A 482 19.00 15.03 10.43
C VAL A 482 18.02 16.10 10.85
N GLY A 483 17.22 15.83 11.89
CA GLY A 483 16.21 16.73 12.45
C GLY A 483 16.30 16.86 13.97
N ASP A 484 15.74 17.94 14.52
CA ASP A 484 15.59 18.09 15.97
C ASP A 484 14.38 17.28 16.47
N LEU A 485 14.56 15.95 16.47
CA LEU A 485 13.54 15.00 16.85
C LEU A 485 13.70 14.60 18.32
N VAL A 486 12.56 14.44 18.99
CA VAL A 486 12.50 14.04 20.40
C VAL A 486 11.48 12.96 20.62
N LYS A 487 11.77 12.02 21.52
CA LYS A 487 10.80 11.01 21.96
C LYS A 487 9.77 11.68 22.86
N MET A 488 8.52 11.63 22.42
CA MET A 488 7.36 12.00 23.21
C MET A 488 6.70 10.73 23.75
N SER A 489 6.55 10.64 25.07
CA SER A 489 5.91 9.51 25.74
C SER A 489 4.58 9.96 26.33
N ILE A 490 3.56 9.13 26.19
CA ILE A 490 2.26 9.34 26.83
C ILE A 490 2.21 8.51 28.12
N LEU A 491 1.86 9.18 29.21
CA LEU A 491 1.71 8.55 30.51
C LEU A 491 0.23 8.58 30.93
N VAL A 492 -0.30 7.43 31.29
CA VAL A 492 -1.65 7.29 31.86
C VAL A 492 -1.50 6.82 33.31
N ASN A 493 -2.03 7.59 34.24
CA ASN A 493 -1.85 7.37 35.68
C ASN A 493 -0.37 7.29 36.13
N ALA A 494 0.50 8.06 35.47
CA ALA A 494 1.96 8.10 35.65
C ALA A 494 2.72 6.86 35.13
N GLU A 495 2.07 5.92 34.45
CA GLU A 495 2.71 4.80 33.77
C GLU A 495 2.85 5.10 32.27
N PRO A 496 4.01 4.91 31.67
CA PRO A 496 4.20 5.11 30.24
C PRO A 496 3.43 4.06 29.44
N VAL A 497 2.84 4.49 28.32
CA VAL A 497 2.16 3.64 27.36
C VAL A 497 3.02 3.53 26.11
N ASP A 498 3.79 2.45 26.00
CA ASP A 498 4.79 2.25 24.94
C ASP A 498 4.19 2.35 23.54
N ALA A 499 3.00 1.78 23.35
CA ALA A 499 2.27 1.80 22.09
C ALA A 499 1.89 3.21 21.58
N LEU A 500 1.93 4.23 22.45
CA LEU A 500 1.65 5.64 22.13
C LEU A 500 2.94 6.49 22.13
N SER A 501 4.11 5.88 22.26
CA SER A 501 5.38 6.57 22.15
C SER A 501 5.68 6.92 20.70
N MET A 502 6.11 8.14 20.42
CA MET A 502 6.45 8.59 19.07
C MET A 502 7.65 9.54 19.05
N LEU A 503 8.35 9.57 17.91
CA LEU A 503 9.33 10.61 17.63
C LEU A 503 8.64 11.79 16.94
N VAL A 504 8.80 12.97 17.49
CA VAL A 504 8.20 14.20 16.99
C VAL A 504 9.25 15.30 16.88
N HIS A 505 9.06 16.23 15.95
CA HIS A 505 9.91 17.40 15.89
C HIS A 505 9.66 18.28 17.12
N ARG A 506 10.74 18.75 17.77
CA ARG A 506 10.68 19.49 19.06
C ARG A 506 9.72 20.68 19.02
N ALA A 507 9.72 21.44 17.93
CA ALA A 507 8.85 22.61 17.79
C ALA A 507 7.35 22.27 17.78
N ARG A 508 6.97 21.03 17.46
CA ARG A 508 5.57 20.57 17.38
C ARG A 508 5.14 19.67 18.53
N ALA A 509 6.09 19.25 19.34
CA ALA A 509 5.85 18.29 20.40
C ALA A 509 4.78 18.75 21.40
N GLU A 510 4.74 20.04 21.75
CA GLU A 510 3.73 20.57 22.69
C GLU A 510 2.32 20.53 22.08
N THR A 511 2.15 21.04 20.86
CA THR A 511 0.85 21.07 20.16
C THR A 511 0.31 19.65 19.99
N ARG A 512 1.16 18.74 19.49
CA ARG A 512 0.79 17.34 19.27
C ARG A 512 0.49 16.60 20.57
N GLY A 513 1.31 16.82 21.61
CA GLY A 513 1.09 16.26 22.93
C GLY A 513 -0.21 16.75 23.58
N ARG A 514 -0.58 18.01 23.39
CA ARG A 514 -1.84 18.57 23.89
C ARG A 514 -3.04 17.92 23.22
N GLY A 515 -3.10 17.91 21.89
CA GLY A 515 -4.18 17.25 21.14
C GLY A 515 -4.35 15.78 21.54
N MET A 516 -3.25 15.05 21.70
CA MET A 516 -3.29 13.64 22.10
C MET A 516 -3.86 13.42 23.51
N VAL A 517 -3.43 14.21 24.49
CA VAL A 517 -3.95 14.05 25.87
C VAL A 517 -5.40 14.51 25.99
N GLU A 518 -5.84 15.51 25.23
CA GLU A 518 -7.24 15.96 25.15
C GLU A 518 -8.13 14.85 24.59
N LYS A 519 -7.75 14.26 23.46
CA LYS A 519 -8.50 13.18 22.82
C LYS A 519 -8.57 11.93 23.69
N MET A 520 -7.46 11.53 24.30
CA MET A 520 -7.46 10.39 25.25
C MET A 520 -8.35 10.64 26.46
N LYS A 521 -8.45 11.86 26.96
CA LYS A 521 -9.35 12.22 28.06
C LYS A 521 -10.82 12.00 27.71
N GLU A 522 -11.21 12.25 26.47
CA GLU A 522 -12.58 12.03 26.00
C GLU A 522 -12.94 10.56 25.92
N LEU A 523 -11.98 9.73 25.56
CA LEU A 523 -12.18 8.32 25.26
C LEU A 523 -11.96 7.39 26.44
N ILE A 524 -11.09 7.76 27.40
CA ILE A 524 -10.89 6.95 28.60
C ILE A 524 -12.06 7.13 29.56
N PRO A 525 -12.80 6.05 29.87
CA PRO A 525 -13.97 6.16 30.73
C PRO A 525 -13.60 6.60 32.16
N PRO A 526 -14.48 7.35 32.85
CA PRO A 526 -14.24 7.77 34.22
C PRO A 526 -14.19 6.58 35.17
N HIS A 527 -13.13 6.51 35.97
CA HIS A 527 -12.96 5.52 37.05
C HIS A 527 -13.32 6.08 38.44
N LEU A 528 -13.24 5.25 39.47
CA LEU A 528 -13.47 5.67 40.86
C LEU A 528 -12.39 6.63 41.39
N PHE A 529 -11.31 6.83 40.67
CA PHE A 529 -10.22 7.77 40.97
C PHE A 529 -9.89 8.64 39.75
N GLN A 530 -9.17 9.72 39.96
CA GLN A 530 -8.73 10.61 38.88
C GLN A 530 -7.58 9.97 38.12
N ILE A 531 -7.68 10.00 36.79
CA ILE A 531 -6.63 9.50 35.89
C ILE A 531 -5.95 10.70 35.24
N PRO A 532 -4.72 11.04 35.64
CA PRO A 532 -3.92 12.01 34.89
C PRO A 532 -3.40 11.38 33.61
N ILE A 533 -3.57 12.08 32.50
CA ILE A 533 -3.00 11.74 31.20
C ILE A 533 -1.97 12.83 30.89
N GLN A 534 -0.75 12.45 30.54
CA GLN A 534 0.36 13.39 30.40
C GLN A 534 1.18 13.05 29.16
N ALA A 535 1.59 14.08 28.42
CA ALA A 535 2.62 13.95 27.40
C ALA A 535 3.94 14.47 27.99
N ALA A 536 5.02 13.74 27.81
CA ALA A 536 6.32 14.05 28.37
C ALA A 536 7.46 13.86 27.36
N ILE A 537 8.50 14.69 27.46
CA ILE A 537 9.77 14.56 26.73
C ILE A 537 10.90 14.48 27.76
N GLY A 538 11.66 13.38 27.77
CA GLY A 538 12.79 13.21 28.68
C GLY A 538 12.42 13.43 30.17
N GLY A 539 11.22 13.02 30.58
CA GLY A 539 10.70 13.19 31.94
C GLY A 539 10.04 14.54 32.21
N LYS A 540 10.17 15.54 31.33
CA LYS A 540 9.48 16.83 31.44
C LYS A 540 8.07 16.74 30.85
N ILE A 541 7.05 17.01 31.65
CA ILE A 541 5.66 17.05 31.21
C ILE A 541 5.46 18.32 30.36
N ILE A 542 4.99 18.15 29.12
CA ILE A 542 4.70 19.21 28.16
C ILE A 542 3.20 19.51 28.03
N ALA A 543 2.36 18.49 28.24
CA ALA A 543 0.90 18.64 28.26
C ALA A 543 0.28 17.72 29.30
N ARG A 544 -0.86 18.10 29.84
CA ARG A 544 -1.56 17.33 30.86
C ARG A 544 -3.07 17.56 30.82
N GLU A 545 -3.80 16.46 30.83
CA GLU A 545 -5.24 16.42 31.06
C GLU A 545 -5.59 15.44 32.20
N THR A 546 -6.82 15.49 32.67
CA THR A 546 -7.25 14.62 33.77
C THR A 546 -8.69 14.16 33.56
N VAL A 547 -8.89 12.83 33.50
CA VAL A 547 -10.22 12.23 33.54
C VAL A 547 -10.74 12.32 34.98
N ARG A 548 -11.92 12.92 35.15
CA ARG A 548 -12.51 13.13 36.47
C ARG A 548 -13.00 11.82 37.08
N ALA A 549 -12.79 11.64 38.38
CA ALA A 549 -13.30 10.47 39.09
C ALA A 549 -14.83 10.47 39.15
N LEU A 550 -15.44 9.29 38.98
CA LEU A 550 -16.85 9.08 39.29
C LEU A 550 -17.14 9.51 40.73
N ARG A 551 -18.14 10.35 40.89
CA ARG A 551 -18.53 10.89 42.21
C ARG A 551 -19.73 10.11 42.73
N LYS A 552 -19.48 9.19 43.64
CA LYS A 552 -20.56 8.56 44.41
C LYS A 552 -21.02 9.54 45.47
N ASP A 553 -22.29 9.92 45.50
CA ASP A 553 -22.83 10.76 46.56
C ASP A 553 -22.94 9.95 47.87
N VAL A 554 -21.86 10.06 48.68
CA VAL A 554 -21.79 9.40 49.99
C VAL A 554 -22.54 10.14 51.08
N THR A 555 -23.04 11.35 50.72
CA THR A 555 -23.75 12.24 51.68
C THR A 555 -25.26 12.23 51.49
N SER A 556 -25.81 11.59 50.44
CA SER A 556 -27.24 11.53 50.12
C SER A 556 -28.11 10.99 51.26
N LYS A 557 -27.54 10.06 52.07
CA LYS A 557 -28.23 9.47 53.22
C LYS A 557 -28.00 10.18 54.55
N CYS A 558 -27.33 11.36 54.56
CA CYS A 558 -27.10 12.17 55.73
C CYS A 558 -28.26 13.15 55.90
N TYR A 559 -29.32 12.75 56.56
CA TYR A 559 -30.42 13.65 56.94
C TYR A 559 -30.03 14.50 58.16
N GLY A 560 -30.28 15.83 58.11
CA GLY A 560 -29.99 16.77 59.17
C GLY A 560 -28.58 17.34 59.17
N GLY A 561 -28.41 18.53 59.74
CA GLY A 561 -27.25 19.44 59.64
C GLY A 561 -25.91 18.97 60.26
N ASP A 562 -25.62 17.66 60.36
CA ASP A 562 -24.34 17.15 60.87
C ASP A 562 -23.20 17.36 59.85
N ALA A 563 -22.65 18.57 59.87
CA ALA A 563 -21.52 18.98 59.05
C ALA A 563 -20.26 18.13 59.30
N THR A 564 -20.07 17.66 60.55
CA THR A 564 -18.90 16.88 60.96
C THR A 564 -18.93 15.47 60.32
N ARG A 565 -20.10 14.82 60.29
CA ARG A 565 -20.29 13.52 59.68
C ARG A 565 -20.14 13.57 58.18
N LYS A 566 -20.69 14.61 57.53
CA LYS A 566 -20.49 14.85 56.09
C LYS A 566 -19.02 15.03 55.76
N LYS A 567 -18.27 15.81 56.53
CA LYS A 567 -16.84 16.03 56.36
C LYS A 567 -16.03 14.74 56.51
N LYS A 568 -16.28 13.94 57.54
CA LYS A 568 -15.63 12.64 57.76
C LYS A 568 -15.91 11.63 56.62
N LEU A 569 -17.12 11.60 56.09
CA LEU A 569 -17.46 10.75 54.94
C LEU A 569 -16.74 11.17 53.66
N LEU A 570 -16.64 12.45 53.40
CA LEU A 570 -15.89 13.00 52.26
C LEU A 570 -14.38 12.75 52.40
N GLU A 571 -13.82 12.90 53.62
CA GLU A 571 -12.41 12.61 53.90
C GLU A 571 -12.10 11.10 53.71
N LYS A 572 -13.01 10.24 54.18
CA LYS A 572 -12.90 8.79 54.01
C LYS A 572 -12.99 8.38 52.53
N GLN A 573 -13.87 9.02 51.75
CA GLN A 573 -13.95 8.86 50.31
C GLN A 573 -12.67 9.32 49.60
N LYS A 574 -12.12 10.48 50.00
CA LYS A 574 -10.86 11.01 49.44
C LYS A 574 -9.68 10.08 49.74
N ALA A 575 -9.58 9.55 50.97
CA ALA A 575 -8.55 8.59 51.36
C ALA A 575 -8.69 7.24 50.58
N GLY A 576 -9.94 6.74 50.43
CA GLY A 576 -10.23 5.55 49.62
C GLY A 576 -9.83 5.72 48.16
N LYS A 577 -10.18 6.84 47.53
CA LYS A 577 -9.76 7.19 46.14
C LYS A 577 -8.25 7.28 45.99
N LYS A 578 -7.53 7.82 46.99
CA LYS A 578 -6.06 7.88 46.99
C LYS A 578 -5.43 6.49 47.02
N ARG A 579 -6.00 5.54 47.83
CA ARG A 579 -5.54 4.15 47.85
C ARG A 579 -5.84 3.42 46.55
N MET A 580 -7.04 3.58 45.98
CA MET A 580 -7.41 2.96 44.71
C MET A 580 -6.51 3.43 43.55
N ARG A 581 -6.10 4.69 43.57
CA ARG A 581 -5.15 5.23 42.59
C ARG A 581 -3.78 4.55 42.62
N GLN A 582 -3.32 4.09 43.79
CA GLN A 582 -2.01 3.42 43.95
C GLN A 582 -2.00 1.96 43.43
N PHE A 583 -3.17 1.32 43.34
CA PHE A 583 -3.29 -0.09 42.98
C PHE A 583 -4.18 -0.34 41.76
N GLY A 584 -4.85 0.68 41.25
CA GLY A 584 -5.77 0.54 40.12
C GLY A 584 -5.03 0.57 38.80
N LYS A 585 -5.04 -0.54 38.06
CA LYS A 585 -4.70 -0.52 36.64
C LYS A 585 -5.80 0.23 35.88
N VAL A 586 -5.41 1.05 34.94
CA VAL A 586 -6.30 1.76 34.02
C VAL A 586 -6.33 0.96 32.73
N GLU A 587 -7.48 0.37 32.41
CA GLU A 587 -7.70 -0.21 31.10
C GLU A 587 -7.95 0.93 30.12
N ILE A 588 -7.13 1.00 29.07
CA ILE A 588 -7.27 1.96 27.99
C ILE A 588 -8.10 1.26 26.92
N PRO A 589 -9.31 1.77 26.57
CA PRO A 589 -10.11 1.18 25.51
C PRO A 589 -9.38 1.19 24.18
N GLN A 590 -9.61 0.18 23.35
CA GLN A 590 -9.04 0.08 22.01
C GLN A 590 -9.34 1.31 21.16
N GLU A 591 -10.55 1.84 21.25
CA GLU A 591 -11.00 3.05 20.59
C GLU A 591 -10.14 4.26 20.96
N ALA A 592 -9.60 4.32 22.17
CA ALA A 592 -8.70 5.38 22.62
C ALA A 592 -7.33 5.30 21.92
N PHE A 593 -6.83 4.10 21.62
CA PHE A 593 -5.61 3.94 20.81
C PHE A 593 -5.84 4.40 19.37
N ILE A 594 -6.89 3.90 18.74
CA ILE A 594 -7.23 4.22 17.34
C ILE A 594 -7.48 5.72 17.18
N ALA A 595 -8.23 6.32 18.08
CA ALA A 595 -8.59 7.73 17.99
C ALA A 595 -7.46 8.68 18.42
N ALA A 596 -6.57 8.27 19.33
CA ALA A 596 -5.36 9.03 19.63
C ALA A 596 -4.42 9.11 18.40
N LEU A 597 -4.54 8.17 17.48
CA LEU A 597 -3.76 8.10 16.24
C LEU A 597 -4.39 8.92 15.10
N LYS A 598 -5.72 9.01 15.07
CA LYS A 598 -6.47 9.88 14.13
C LYS A 598 -6.64 11.27 14.76
N MET A 599 -5.55 12.00 14.90
CA MET A 599 -5.63 13.38 15.40
C MET A 599 -6.12 14.30 14.29
N ASP A 600 -7.40 14.65 14.34
CA ASP A 600 -7.91 15.87 13.72
C ASP A 600 -7.41 17.04 14.56
N GLU A 601 -6.40 17.75 14.10
CA GLU A 601 -6.13 19.11 14.60
C GLU A 601 -7.16 20.02 13.90
N ASP A 602 -8.18 20.47 14.64
CA ASP A 602 -9.07 21.57 14.25
C ASP A 602 -8.28 22.88 14.04
#